data_4a36276d0040db6850cc24fedc069547
#
_entry.id   4a36276d0040db6850cc24fedc069547
#
_cell.length_a   1.000
_cell.length_b   1.000
_cell.length_c   1.000
_cell.angle_alpha   90.00
_cell.angle_beta   90.00
_cell.angle_gamma   90.00
#
_symmetry.space_group_name_H-M   'P 1'
#
loop_
_entity.id
_entity.type
_entity.pdbx_description
1 polymer ?
#
loop_
_entity_poly.entity_id
_entity_poly.type
_entity_poly.pdbx_seq_one_letter_code
_entity_poly.pdbx_strand_id
1 'polypeptide(L)'
;SGVITNYSKLDTRRIEWNFGVDYGEDYNKVEKVLREIIANDKRILTSPAPFIELGEFAASSVNIKIRVWVNSSDYWNVFFSMNQTVYTIFNKEGINFPFPQLTVHQA
;
A
#
# COMPACT_ATOMS: atom_id res chain seq x y z
N SER A 1 5.27 26.77 -27.42
CA SER A 1 5.08 26.53 -26.95
C SER A 1 4.61 25.80 -26.38
N GLY A 2 4.47 25.57 -26.58
CA GLY A 2 3.89 25.08 -26.01
C GLY A 2 4.01 24.42 -25.37
N VAL A 3 4.29 24.29 -25.54
CA VAL A 3 4.50 23.67 -24.93
C VAL A 3 4.09 23.62 -23.85
N ILE A 4 3.88 24.12 -23.61
CA ILE A 4 3.46 24.26 -22.62
C ILE A 4 2.61 23.49 -22.21
N THR A 5 1.98 23.31 -22.78
CA THR A 5 1.06 22.61 -22.51
C THR A 5 1.34 21.52 -21.89
N ASN A 6 2.05 21.12 -22.14
CA ASN A 6 2.28 20.05 -21.65
C ASN A 6 2.48 20.00 -20.40
N TYR A 7 2.75 20.91 -19.97
CA TYR A 7 3.01 20.91 -18.81
C TYR A 7 2.01 20.89 -18.03
N SER A 8 1.25 21.27 -18.46
CA SER A 8 0.14 21.17 -17.65
C SER A 8 -0.24 19.77 -17.51
N LYS A 9 0.25 18.98 -18.33
CA LYS A 9 0.01 17.67 -18.15
C LYS A 9 0.79 17.24 -17.04
N LEU A 10 0.17 16.77 -16.06
CA LEU A 10 0.85 16.33 -14.90
C LEU A 10 1.61 15.07 -15.17
N ASP A 11 2.81 15.04 -14.67
CA ASP A 11 3.62 13.86 -14.71
C ASP A 11 3.17 12.96 -13.57
N THR A 12 2.74 11.75 -13.87
CA THR A 12 2.24 10.83 -12.85
C THR A 12 3.14 9.63 -12.75
N ARG A 13 3.16 9.01 -11.56
CA ARG A 13 3.96 7.83 -11.30
C ARG A 13 3.15 6.84 -10.51
N ARG A 14 3.45 5.56 -10.71
CA ARG A 14 2.81 4.48 -9.97
C ARG A 14 3.68 4.11 -8.78
N ILE A 15 3.07 3.99 -7.62
CA ILE A 15 3.72 3.50 -6.43
C ILE A 15 3.22 2.09 -6.16
N GLU A 16 4.13 1.21 -5.79
CA GLU A 16 3.76 -0.15 -5.46
C GLU A 16 4.24 -0.50 -4.07
N TRP A 17 3.38 -1.18 -3.31
CA TRP A 17 3.74 -1.71 -1.99
C TRP A 17 3.41 -3.18 -1.95
N ASN A 18 4.16 -3.91 -1.13
CA ASN A 18 3.83 -5.28 -0.76
C ASN A 18 3.80 -5.31 0.76
N PHE A 19 2.58 -5.35 1.32
CA PHE A 19 2.43 -5.41 2.77
C PHE A 19 2.18 -6.84 3.19
N GLY A 20 2.99 -7.35 4.13
CA GLY A 20 2.82 -8.68 4.66
C GLY A 20 1.95 -8.66 5.90
N VAL A 21 1.00 -9.58 5.98
CA VAL A 21 0.20 -9.77 7.19
C VAL A 21 0.24 -11.25 7.58
N ASP A 22 -0.12 -11.54 8.83
CA ASP A 22 -0.16 -12.92 9.31
C ASP A 22 -1.16 -13.75 8.52
N TYR A 23 -0.89 -15.04 8.43
CA TYR A 23 -1.74 -15.94 7.68
C TYR A 23 -3.17 -16.02 8.21
N GLY A 24 -3.40 -15.79 9.45
CA GLY A 24 -4.74 -15.87 10.01
C GLY A 24 -5.63 -14.68 9.77
N GLU A 25 -5.11 -13.63 9.13
CA GLU A 25 -5.88 -12.41 8.95
C GLU A 25 -6.96 -12.56 7.89
N ASP A 26 -8.10 -11.89 8.13
CA ASP A 26 -9.20 -11.87 7.18
C ASP A 26 -8.87 -10.89 6.06
N TYR A 27 -8.66 -11.42 4.87
CA TYR A 27 -8.28 -10.58 3.73
C TYR A 27 -9.34 -9.50 3.44
N ASN A 28 -10.62 -9.85 3.56
CA ASN A 28 -11.67 -8.86 3.28
C ASN A 28 -11.58 -7.67 4.22
N LYS A 29 -11.26 -7.92 5.48
CA LYS A 29 -11.06 -6.83 6.44
C LYS A 29 -9.84 -6.00 6.07
N VAL A 30 -8.74 -6.67 5.72
CA VAL A 30 -7.51 -5.99 5.37
C VAL A 30 -7.73 -5.11 4.13
N GLU A 31 -8.39 -5.67 3.12
CA GLU A 31 -8.67 -4.92 1.91
C GLU A 31 -9.53 -3.70 2.20
N LYS A 32 -10.56 -3.86 3.01
CA LYS A 32 -11.43 -2.74 3.35
C LYS A 32 -10.66 -1.63 4.04
N VAL A 33 -9.80 -1.99 4.98
CA VAL A 33 -9.01 -1.00 5.70
C VAL A 33 -8.08 -0.27 4.73
N LEU A 34 -7.43 -1.01 3.83
CA LEU A 34 -6.52 -0.41 2.86
C LEU A 34 -7.26 0.54 1.91
N ARG A 35 -8.45 0.14 1.45
CA ARG A 35 -9.22 1.00 0.56
C ARG A 35 -9.66 2.27 1.26
N GLU A 36 -9.97 2.19 2.54
CA GLU A 36 -10.33 3.39 3.31
C GLU A 36 -9.13 4.32 3.46
N ILE A 37 -7.97 3.75 3.73
CA ILE A 37 -6.74 4.56 3.83
C ILE A 37 -6.49 5.28 2.51
N ILE A 38 -6.61 4.57 1.40
CA ILE A 38 -6.37 5.15 0.08
C ILE A 38 -7.41 6.23 -0.23
N ALA A 39 -8.68 5.96 0.08
CA ALA A 39 -9.75 6.91 -0.21
C ALA A 39 -9.59 8.20 0.59
N ASN A 40 -8.94 8.14 1.75
CA ASN A 40 -8.75 9.31 2.58
C ASN A 40 -7.53 10.15 2.18
N ASP A 41 -6.73 9.66 1.25
CA ASP A 41 -5.56 10.41 0.79
C ASP A 41 -5.88 11.04 -0.57
N LYS A 42 -6.08 12.34 -0.56
CA LYS A 42 -6.50 13.05 -1.77
C LYS A 42 -5.41 13.15 -2.82
N ARG A 43 -4.17 12.86 -2.46
CA ARG A 43 -3.07 12.86 -3.42
C ARG A 43 -3.07 11.63 -4.30
N ILE A 44 -3.77 10.58 -3.89
CA ILE A 44 -3.87 9.35 -4.67
C ILE A 44 -4.96 9.53 -5.70
N LEU A 45 -4.61 9.33 -6.96
CA LEU A 45 -5.52 9.54 -8.08
C LEU A 45 -6.57 8.43 -8.12
N THR A 46 -7.77 8.79 -8.58
CA THR A 46 -8.83 7.80 -8.73
C THR A 46 -8.78 7.09 -10.08
N SER A 47 -8.05 7.67 -11.03
CA SER A 47 -7.86 7.08 -12.35
C SER A 47 -6.40 7.21 -12.75
N PRO A 48 -5.71 6.11 -13.06
CA PRO A 48 -6.19 4.72 -12.97
C PRO A 48 -6.56 4.34 -11.54
N ALA A 49 -7.53 3.46 -11.41
CA ALA A 49 -8.03 3.09 -10.09
C ALA A 49 -6.96 2.38 -9.28
N PRO A 50 -6.96 2.55 -7.96
CA PRO A 50 -6.04 1.81 -7.11
C PRO A 50 -6.24 0.31 -7.26
N PHE A 51 -5.11 -0.41 -7.21
CA PHE A 51 -5.09 -1.86 -7.36
C PHE A 51 -4.72 -2.46 -6.01
N ILE A 52 -5.54 -3.39 -5.51
CA ILE A 52 -5.26 -4.10 -4.27
C ILE A 52 -5.61 -5.57 -4.51
N GLU A 53 -4.61 -6.44 -4.41
CA GLU A 53 -4.83 -7.86 -4.61
C GLU A 53 -3.92 -8.66 -3.69
N LEU A 54 -4.40 -9.87 -3.38
CA LEU A 54 -3.59 -10.82 -2.66
C LEU A 54 -2.50 -11.29 -3.61
N GLY A 55 -1.27 -10.99 -3.29
CA GLY A 55 -0.20 -11.17 -4.26
C GLY A 55 0.58 -12.46 -4.12
N GLU A 56 0.88 -12.86 -2.87
CA GLU A 56 1.82 -13.95 -2.70
C GLU A 56 1.68 -14.58 -1.33
N PHE A 57 1.90 -15.89 -1.27
CA PHE A 57 1.98 -16.61 0.00
C PHE A 57 3.45 -16.87 0.28
N ALA A 58 4.01 -16.10 1.22
CA ALA A 58 5.40 -16.27 1.59
C ALA A 58 5.52 -17.23 2.77
N ALA A 59 6.75 -17.46 3.21
CA ALA A 59 6.99 -18.43 4.29
C ALA A 59 6.28 -18.03 5.58
N SER A 60 6.25 -16.75 5.91
CA SER A 60 5.70 -16.28 7.18
C SER A 60 4.57 -15.28 7.01
N SER A 61 4.20 -14.95 5.79
CA SER A 61 3.24 -13.87 5.56
C SER A 61 2.44 -14.11 4.31
N VAL A 62 1.27 -13.49 4.30
CA VAL A 62 0.48 -13.32 3.08
C VAL A 62 0.75 -11.89 2.63
N ASN A 63 1.23 -11.74 1.41
CA ASN A 63 1.63 -10.43 0.91
C ASN A 63 0.54 -9.84 0.04
N ILE A 64 0.17 -8.60 0.34
CA ILE A 64 -0.88 -7.90 -0.39
C ILE A 64 -0.20 -6.86 -1.26
N LYS A 65 -0.49 -6.92 -2.55
CA LYS A 65 0.11 -5.99 -3.51
C LYS A 65 -0.82 -4.81 -3.70
N ILE A 66 -0.25 -3.62 -3.60
CA ILE A 66 -1.01 -2.38 -3.75
C ILE A 66 -0.30 -1.51 -4.76
N ARG A 67 -1.07 -0.99 -5.70
CA ARG A 67 -0.55 -0.05 -6.70
C ARG A 67 -1.49 1.14 -6.77
N VAL A 68 -0.92 2.33 -6.68
CA VAL A 68 -1.68 3.56 -6.82
C VAL A 68 -0.92 4.52 -7.70
N TRP A 69 -1.64 5.47 -8.28
CA TRP A 69 -1.04 6.51 -9.12
C TRP A 69 -1.13 7.84 -8.41
N VAL A 70 -0.05 8.60 -8.49
CA VAL A 70 0.04 9.91 -7.86
C VAL A 70 0.76 10.84 -8.82
N ASN A 71 0.65 12.15 -8.57
CA ASN A 71 1.52 13.09 -9.26
C ASN A 71 2.96 12.84 -8.82
N SER A 72 3.90 12.97 -9.74
CA SER A 72 5.30 12.65 -9.44
C SER A 72 5.81 13.43 -8.25
N SER A 73 5.37 14.68 -8.10
CA SER A 73 5.82 15.50 -6.98
C SER A 73 5.35 14.98 -5.62
N ASP A 74 4.34 14.13 -5.60
CA ASP A 74 3.81 13.58 -4.37
C ASP A 74 4.32 12.18 -4.07
N TYR A 75 5.15 11.62 -4.95
CA TYR A 75 5.53 10.21 -4.87
C TYR A 75 6.09 9.82 -3.51
N TRP A 76 7.14 10.49 -3.08
CA TRP A 76 7.79 10.10 -1.82
C TRP A 76 6.94 10.45 -0.61
N ASN A 77 6.23 11.56 -0.66
CA ASN A 77 5.36 11.93 0.47
C ASN A 77 4.24 10.91 0.65
N VAL A 78 3.63 10.47 -0.45
CA VAL A 78 2.59 9.45 -0.36
C VAL A 78 3.18 8.11 0.05
N PHE A 79 4.34 7.76 -0.50
CA PHE A 79 4.98 6.50 -0.19
C PHE A 79 5.22 6.35 1.32
N PHE A 80 5.83 7.35 1.92
CA PHE A 80 6.14 7.28 3.34
C PHE A 80 4.91 7.45 4.22
N SER A 81 3.99 8.31 3.80
CA SER A 81 2.74 8.50 4.54
C SER A 81 1.93 7.22 4.58
N MET A 82 1.88 6.50 3.47
CA MET A 82 1.15 5.24 3.42
C MET A 82 1.78 4.21 4.35
N ASN A 83 3.11 4.10 4.35
CA ASN A 83 3.79 3.17 5.25
C ASN A 83 3.42 3.46 6.70
N GLN A 84 3.46 4.72 7.08
CA GLN A 84 3.17 5.12 8.44
C GLN A 84 1.70 4.89 8.80
N THR A 85 0.81 5.25 7.88
CA THR A 85 -0.63 5.10 8.12
C THR A 85 -1.03 3.63 8.22
N VAL A 86 -0.49 2.79 7.34
CA VAL A 86 -0.79 1.36 7.38
C VAL A 86 -0.30 0.77 8.69
N TYR A 87 0.91 1.11 9.11
CA TYR A 87 1.44 0.62 10.37
C TYR A 87 0.52 0.99 11.54
N THR A 88 0.12 2.25 11.60
CA THR A 88 -0.71 2.76 12.69
C THR A 88 -2.11 2.16 12.66
N ILE A 89 -2.75 2.16 11.50
CA ILE A 89 -4.14 1.71 11.38
C ILE A 89 -4.24 0.20 11.55
N PHE A 90 -3.29 -0.57 10.99
CA PHE A 90 -3.31 -2.01 11.16
C PHE A 90 -3.20 -2.38 12.63
N ASN A 91 -2.31 -1.71 13.37
CA ASN A 91 -2.21 -1.97 14.81
C ASN A 91 -3.49 -1.61 15.53
N LYS A 92 -4.12 -0.51 15.15
CA LYS A 92 -5.36 -0.08 15.77
C LYS A 92 -6.50 -1.05 15.48
N GLU A 93 -6.54 -1.59 14.28
CA GLU A 93 -7.62 -2.48 13.84
C GLU A 93 -7.36 -3.94 14.21
N GLY A 94 -6.25 -4.22 14.87
CA GLY A 94 -5.94 -5.58 15.27
C GLY A 94 -5.46 -6.47 14.13
N ILE A 95 -4.99 -5.88 13.04
CA ILE A 95 -4.40 -6.63 11.93
C ILE A 95 -2.94 -6.83 12.25
N ASN A 96 -2.49 -8.08 12.32
CA ASN A 96 -1.14 -8.41 12.74
C ASN A 96 -0.18 -8.51 11.58
N PHE A 97 1.01 -7.94 11.79
CA PHE A 97 2.12 -8.18 10.89
C PHE A 97 2.81 -9.47 11.29
N PRO A 98 3.41 -10.18 10.34
CA PRO A 98 4.05 -11.45 10.69
C PRO A 98 5.34 -11.21 11.46
N PHE A 99 5.65 -12.16 12.35
CA PHE A 99 6.94 -12.15 13.01
C PHE A 99 7.93 -12.94 12.17
N PRO A 100 9.21 -12.59 12.21
CA PRO A 100 10.22 -13.41 11.56
C PRO A 100 10.21 -14.82 12.12
N GLN A 101 10.35 -15.84 11.27
CA GLN A 101 10.41 -17.23 11.68
C GLN A 101 11.87 -17.59 11.86
N LEU A 102 12.38 -17.23 12.95
CA LEU A 102 13.79 -17.53 13.22
C LEU A 102 13.93 -18.87 13.86
N THR A 103 14.07 -19.11 13.99
CA THR A 103 14.11 -20.05 14.60
C THR A 103 14.19 -20.76 15.28
N VAL A 104 13.96 -20.77 15.08
CA VAL A 104 13.86 -21.29 15.60
C VAL A 104 14.25 -22.19 16.12
N HIS A 105 14.46 -22.24 15.83
CA HIS A 105 14.79 -22.83 16.25
C HIS A 105 15.39 -23.42 16.74
N GLN A 106 15.58 -23.53 16.78
CA GLN A 106 16.17 -23.78 17.20
C GLN A 106 16.40 -24.37 17.85
N ALA A 107 16.32 -24.58 17.86
CA ALA A 107 16.53 -24.96 18.58
C ALA A 107 16.64 -25.19 18.99
#